data_81035db14fe7f6be96e666bab6cf5dd3
#
_entry.id   81035db14fe7f6be96e666bab6cf5dd3
#
_cell.length_a   1.000
_cell.length_b   1.000
_cell.length_c   1.000
_cell.angle_alpha   90.00
_cell.angle_beta   90.00
_cell.angle_gamma   90.00
#
_symmetry.space_group_name_H-M   'P 1'
#
loop_
_entity.id
_entity.type
_entity.pdbx_description
1 polymer ?
#
loop_
_entity_poly.entity_id
_entity_poly.type
_entity_poly.pdbx_seq_one_letter_code
_entity_poly.pdbx_strand_id
1 'polypeptide(L)'
;DELYLVGTSEVSLAAFHAGEILDEADLPIRYAGYSTCFRREAGTYGKDMGGMFRVHQFDKVEMFSFARPEESWDELEFILGIEEEILGKLDVPYRVTNTAAGDLGSAAAKKYDLEAWLPGQDRYRELTSCSNYTDYGARRGQTRIRRTSGEVEVLHTLNGTATAIGRTLIAILENNHLSFCNDTATTEIYTYLPESLRELRPKG
;
A
#
# COMPACT_ATOMS: atom_id res chain seq x y z
N ASP A 1 9.51 14.01 25.37
CA ASP A 1 9.47 12.88 24.42
C ASP A 1 9.91 13.39 23.06
N GLU A 2 10.79 12.66 22.38
CA GLU A 2 11.14 12.96 20.99
C GLU A 2 10.04 12.42 20.07
N LEU A 3 9.53 13.28 19.19
CA LEU A 3 8.53 12.92 18.20
C LEU A 3 9.15 12.93 16.81
N TYR A 4 8.78 11.94 15.99
CA TYR A 4 9.25 11.79 14.63
C TYR A 4 8.07 11.73 13.67
N LEU A 5 8.22 12.35 12.49
CA LEU A 5 7.26 12.23 11.41
C LEU A 5 7.33 10.81 10.82
N VAL A 6 6.18 10.17 10.65
CA VAL A 6 6.13 8.79 10.12
C VAL A 6 6.41 8.73 8.62
N GLY A 7 7.15 7.73 8.20
CA GLY A 7 7.34 7.43 6.76
C GLY A 7 6.19 6.62 6.16
N THR A 8 5.32 6.05 7.00
CA THR A 8 4.15 5.25 6.65
C THR A 8 3.31 4.98 7.89
N SER A 9 1.99 4.90 7.76
CA SER A 9 1.11 4.49 8.86
C SER A 9 1.33 3.03 9.29
N GLU A 10 2.00 2.22 8.48
CA GLU A 10 2.37 0.84 8.83
C GLU A 10 3.03 0.75 10.20
N VAL A 11 3.96 1.67 10.52
CA VAL A 11 4.66 1.68 11.81
C VAL A 11 3.69 1.81 12.98
N SER A 12 2.72 2.71 12.86
CA SER A 12 1.70 2.93 13.89
C SER A 12 0.74 1.75 13.98
N LEU A 13 0.32 1.20 12.85
CA LEU A 13 -0.58 0.04 12.80
C LEU A 13 0.09 -1.21 13.37
N ALA A 14 1.36 -1.45 13.02
CA ALA A 14 2.14 -2.57 13.57
C ALA A 14 2.31 -2.49 15.10
N ALA A 15 2.40 -1.28 15.64
CA ALA A 15 2.55 -1.05 17.07
C ALA A 15 1.21 -1.02 17.83
N PHE A 16 0.07 -1.05 17.13
CA PHE A 16 -1.24 -0.86 17.75
C PHE A 16 -1.55 -1.90 18.83
N HIS A 17 -1.13 -3.14 18.63
CA HIS A 17 -1.27 -4.24 19.58
C HIS A 17 0.07 -4.65 20.23
N ALA A 18 1.02 -3.69 20.34
CA ALA A 18 2.31 -4.01 20.92
C ALA A 18 2.18 -4.45 22.41
N GLY A 19 2.78 -5.60 22.74
CA GLY A 19 2.74 -6.19 24.06
C GLY A 19 1.46 -6.97 24.40
N GLU A 20 0.49 -7.01 23.49
CA GLU A 20 -0.81 -7.67 23.71
C GLU A 20 -0.76 -9.16 23.35
N ILE A 21 -1.70 -9.89 23.95
CA ILE A 21 -2.04 -11.27 23.60
C ILE A 21 -3.49 -11.23 23.10
N LEU A 22 -3.65 -11.43 21.79
CA LEU A 22 -4.94 -11.42 21.11
C LEU A 22 -5.58 -12.81 21.19
N ASP A 23 -6.90 -12.88 21.18
CA ASP A 23 -7.60 -14.16 21.13
C ASP A 23 -7.65 -14.70 19.69
N GLU A 24 -7.45 -16.01 19.55
CA GLU A 24 -7.49 -16.70 18.25
C GLU A 24 -8.78 -16.46 17.47
N ALA A 25 -9.90 -16.35 18.19
CA ALA A 25 -11.23 -16.17 17.59
C ALA A 25 -11.39 -14.79 16.90
N ASP A 26 -10.59 -13.79 17.29
CA ASP A 26 -10.66 -12.45 16.72
C ASP A 26 -9.84 -12.29 15.44
N LEU A 27 -8.97 -13.26 15.11
CA LEU A 27 -8.09 -13.19 13.96
C LEU A 27 -8.74 -13.74 12.67
N PRO A 28 -8.44 -13.15 11.52
CA PRO A 28 -7.50 -12.05 11.31
C PRO A 28 -8.08 -10.67 11.70
N ILE A 29 -7.27 -9.83 12.35
CA ILE A 29 -7.62 -8.43 12.60
C ILE A 29 -6.98 -7.58 11.49
N ARG A 30 -7.80 -6.81 10.79
CA ARG A 30 -7.41 -5.99 9.64
C ARG A 30 -7.65 -4.52 9.89
N TYR A 31 -6.67 -3.72 9.56
CA TYR A 31 -6.73 -2.25 9.65
C TYR A 31 -6.45 -1.62 8.30
N ALA A 32 -7.07 -0.47 8.07
CA ALA A 32 -6.70 0.46 7.02
C ALA A 32 -6.40 1.82 7.66
N GLY A 33 -5.20 2.35 7.40
CA GLY A 33 -4.73 3.60 7.96
C GLY A 33 -4.43 4.61 6.85
N TYR A 34 -5.17 5.72 6.81
CA TYR A 34 -4.81 6.88 6.00
C TYR A 34 -3.84 7.76 6.78
N SER A 35 -2.72 8.13 6.16
CA SER A 35 -1.82 9.12 6.74
C SER A 35 -1.02 9.87 5.68
N THR A 36 -0.62 11.08 6.02
CA THR A 36 0.50 11.76 5.39
C THR A 36 1.80 11.07 5.80
N CYS A 37 2.64 10.77 4.80
CA CYS A 37 3.92 10.09 4.96
C CYS A 37 5.06 11.06 4.63
N PHE A 38 6.16 10.97 5.39
CA PHE A 38 7.32 11.85 5.24
C PHE A 38 8.58 11.02 5.03
N ARG A 39 9.26 11.23 3.93
CA ARG A 39 10.49 10.50 3.60
C ARG A 39 11.60 11.45 3.20
N ARG A 40 12.80 11.24 3.65
CA ARG A 40 13.99 12.05 3.28
C ARG A 40 14.48 11.75 1.87
N GLU A 41 14.11 10.61 1.28
CA GLU A 41 14.53 10.13 -0.05
C GLU A 41 16.07 10.19 -0.25
N ALA A 42 16.82 10.08 0.85
CA ALA A 42 18.28 10.08 0.84
C ALA A 42 18.78 8.79 0.17
N GLY A 43 19.72 8.93 -0.78
CA GLY A 43 20.32 7.80 -1.52
C GLY A 43 19.70 7.54 -2.90
N THR A 44 18.65 8.25 -3.28
CA THR A 44 18.02 8.13 -4.61
C THR A 44 18.38 9.29 -5.55
N TYR A 45 19.52 9.94 -5.31
CA TYR A 45 20.00 11.04 -6.15
C TYR A 45 20.05 10.64 -7.63
N GLY A 46 19.29 11.36 -8.47
CA GLY A 46 19.23 11.17 -9.92
C GLY A 46 18.16 10.19 -10.41
N LYS A 47 17.51 9.41 -9.54
CA LYS A 47 16.35 8.58 -9.93
C LYS A 47 15.05 9.27 -9.50
N ASP A 48 14.20 9.64 -10.49
CA ASP A 48 12.84 10.15 -10.27
C ASP A 48 12.72 11.46 -9.47
N MET A 49 13.77 12.27 -9.40
CA MET A 49 13.77 13.57 -8.71
C MET A 49 13.00 14.67 -9.46
N GLY A 50 12.55 14.40 -10.68
CA GLY A 50 11.69 15.31 -11.46
C GLY A 50 10.22 14.90 -11.38
N GLY A 51 9.32 15.86 -11.09
CA GLY A 51 7.88 15.63 -11.04
C GLY A 51 7.35 15.12 -9.69
N MET A 52 6.11 14.63 -9.70
CA MET A 52 5.36 14.23 -8.48
C MET A 52 5.48 12.74 -8.13
N PHE A 53 6.25 11.95 -8.89
CA PHE A 53 6.32 10.50 -8.68
C PHE A 53 7.05 10.12 -7.38
N ARG A 54 8.06 10.92 -7.00
CA ARG A 54 8.83 10.73 -5.77
C ARG A 54 8.99 12.08 -5.05
N VAL A 55 8.28 12.21 -3.95
CA VAL A 55 8.21 13.45 -3.16
C VAL A 55 8.51 13.18 -1.69
N HIS A 56 8.88 14.23 -0.94
CA HIS A 56 9.21 14.13 0.48
C HIS A 56 7.99 13.98 1.38
N GLN A 57 6.84 14.46 0.93
CA GLN A 57 5.56 14.38 1.63
C GLN A 57 4.50 13.86 0.66
N PHE A 58 3.76 12.82 1.05
CA PHE A 58 2.69 12.23 0.25
C PHE A 58 1.68 11.53 1.13
N ASP A 59 0.48 11.35 0.64
CA ASP A 59 -0.59 10.64 1.33
C ASP A 59 -0.68 9.19 0.87
N LYS A 60 -0.93 8.30 1.83
CA LYS A 60 -1.01 6.86 1.59
C LYS A 60 -2.10 6.23 2.46
N VAL A 61 -2.84 5.30 1.87
CA VAL A 61 -3.69 4.36 2.60
C VAL A 61 -2.94 3.05 2.70
N GLU A 62 -2.65 2.64 3.93
CA GLU A 62 -1.96 1.40 4.26
C GLU A 62 -2.93 0.38 4.83
N MET A 63 -2.81 -0.86 4.41
CA MET A 63 -3.49 -2.01 4.98
C MET A 63 -2.53 -2.77 5.89
N PHE A 64 -3.00 -3.24 7.02
CA PHE A 64 -2.21 -4.05 7.95
C PHE A 64 -3.06 -5.17 8.53
N SER A 65 -2.51 -6.37 8.60
CA SER A 65 -3.20 -7.53 9.12
C SER A 65 -2.37 -8.25 10.19
N PHE A 66 -3.07 -8.63 11.27
CA PHE A 66 -2.60 -9.59 12.27
C PHE A 66 -3.31 -10.91 11.99
N ALA A 67 -2.57 -11.96 11.70
CA ALA A 67 -3.12 -13.22 11.22
C ALA A 67 -2.58 -14.43 11.98
N ARG A 68 -3.34 -15.51 11.97
CA ARG A 68 -2.85 -16.82 12.42
C ARG A 68 -1.70 -17.26 11.50
N PRO A 69 -0.62 -17.89 12.03
CA PRO A 69 0.52 -18.31 11.22
C PRO A 69 0.14 -19.18 10.02
N GLU A 70 -0.78 -20.12 10.21
CA GLU A 70 -1.25 -21.05 9.18
C GLU A 70 -2.06 -20.39 8.06
N GLU A 71 -2.69 -19.25 8.32
CA GLU A 71 -3.53 -18.51 7.35
C GLU A 71 -2.81 -17.33 6.68
N SER A 72 -1.60 -17.01 7.13
CA SER A 72 -0.92 -15.78 6.69
C SER A 72 -0.57 -15.76 5.19
N TRP A 73 -0.45 -16.91 4.55
CA TRP A 73 -0.22 -16.97 3.10
C TRP A 73 -1.48 -16.66 2.31
N ASP A 74 -2.61 -17.16 2.73
CA ASP A 74 -3.93 -16.84 2.13
C ASP A 74 -4.28 -15.37 2.39
N GLU A 75 -3.91 -14.85 3.56
CA GLU A 75 -4.09 -13.44 3.90
C GLU A 75 -3.24 -12.51 3.00
N LEU A 76 -2.04 -12.94 2.59
CA LEU A 76 -1.24 -12.20 1.61
C LEU A 76 -1.93 -12.11 0.26
N GLU A 77 -2.48 -13.23 -0.23
CA GLU A 77 -3.23 -13.25 -1.50
C GLU A 77 -4.53 -12.43 -1.41
N PHE A 78 -5.17 -12.39 -0.23
CA PHE A 78 -6.31 -11.51 0.01
C PHE A 78 -5.96 -10.03 -0.08
N ILE A 79 -4.84 -9.60 0.53
CA ILE A 79 -4.35 -8.22 0.45
C ILE A 79 -3.98 -7.85 -0.99
N LEU A 80 -3.29 -8.75 -1.70
CA LEU A 80 -2.98 -8.59 -3.11
C LEU A 80 -4.25 -8.39 -3.94
N GLY A 81 -5.28 -9.21 -3.71
CA GLY A 81 -6.56 -9.10 -4.40
C GLY A 81 -7.24 -7.73 -4.21
N ILE A 82 -7.11 -7.11 -3.04
CA ILE A 82 -7.62 -5.75 -2.80
C ILE A 82 -6.86 -4.73 -3.66
N GLU A 83 -5.52 -4.82 -3.72
CA GLU A 83 -4.70 -3.92 -4.54
C GLU A 83 -5.04 -4.05 -6.02
N GLU A 84 -5.21 -5.29 -6.52
CA GLU A 84 -5.64 -5.57 -7.90
C GLU A 84 -7.05 -5.03 -8.19
N GLU A 85 -7.99 -5.20 -7.25
CA GLU A 85 -9.36 -4.69 -7.37
C GLU A 85 -9.37 -3.15 -7.50
N ILE A 86 -8.53 -2.45 -6.72
CA ILE A 86 -8.42 -0.99 -6.78
C ILE A 86 -7.90 -0.56 -8.16
N LEU A 87 -6.80 -1.15 -8.64
CA LEU A 87 -6.23 -0.79 -9.95
C LEU A 87 -7.18 -1.16 -11.10
N GLY A 88 -7.86 -2.29 -11.00
CA GLY A 88 -8.88 -2.69 -11.97
C GLY A 88 -10.06 -1.73 -12.04
N LYS A 89 -10.56 -1.24 -10.89
CA LYS A 89 -11.63 -0.22 -10.84
C LYS A 89 -11.21 1.14 -11.39
N LEU A 90 -9.90 1.42 -11.38
CA LEU A 90 -9.33 2.66 -11.92
C LEU A 90 -8.96 2.54 -13.40
N ASP A 91 -9.21 1.39 -14.04
CA ASP A 91 -8.81 1.09 -15.42
C ASP A 91 -7.32 1.36 -15.70
N VAL A 92 -6.47 1.13 -14.71
CA VAL A 92 -5.02 1.31 -14.83
C VAL A 92 -4.39 -0.03 -15.23
N PRO A 93 -3.74 -0.13 -16.40
CA PRO A 93 -3.02 -1.34 -16.79
C PRO A 93 -1.86 -1.61 -15.82
N TYR A 94 -1.81 -2.80 -15.26
CA TYR A 94 -0.81 -3.18 -14.27
C TYR A 94 -0.27 -4.59 -14.50
N ARG A 95 0.81 -4.90 -13.81
CA ARG A 95 1.32 -6.26 -13.63
C ARG A 95 1.69 -6.50 -12.18
N VAL A 96 1.59 -7.76 -11.76
CA VAL A 96 2.06 -8.20 -10.44
C VAL A 96 3.44 -8.83 -10.61
N THR A 97 4.40 -8.39 -9.80
CA THR A 97 5.75 -8.95 -9.75
C THR A 97 6.03 -9.54 -8.37
N ASN A 98 6.52 -10.77 -8.35
CA ASN A 98 7.00 -11.39 -7.12
C ASN A 98 8.46 -10.96 -6.92
N THR A 99 8.71 -10.23 -5.84
CA THR A 99 10.03 -9.65 -5.54
C THR A 99 11.06 -10.75 -5.33
N ALA A 100 12.19 -10.66 -6.03
CA ALA A 100 13.28 -11.63 -5.88
C ALA A 100 13.87 -11.58 -4.46
N ALA A 101 14.36 -12.72 -3.98
CA ALA A 101 14.89 -12.85 -2.61
C ALA A 101 16.02 -11.84 -2.30
N GLY A 102 16.82 -11.46 -3.29
CA GLY A 102 17.89 -10.46 -3.13
C GLY A 102 17.39 -9.02 -2.97
N ASP A 103 16.14 -8.74 -3.35
CA ASP A 103 15.52 -7.42 -3.28
C ASP A 103 14.52 -7.31 -2.13
N LEU A 104 14.27 -8.41 -1.40
CA LEU A 104 13.42 -8.39 -0.21
C LEU A 104 14.09 -7.60 0.91
N GLY A 105 13.32 -6.73 1.56
CA GLY A 105 13.71 -6.15 2.84
C GLY A 105 13.86 -7.25 3.91
N SER A 106 14.70 -7.00 4.92
CA SER A 106 15.02 -7.98 5.97
C SER A 106 13.81 -8.50 6.76
N ALA A 107 12.69 -7.82 6.70
CA ALA A 107 11.46 -8.19 7.40
C ALA A 107 10.54 -9.12 6.60
N ALA A 108 10.58 -9.05 5.27
CA ALA A 108 9.62 -9.74 4.42
C ALA A 108 10.06 -11.17 4.10
N ALA A 109 9.16 -12.13 4.29
CA ALA A 109 9.33 -13.50 3.81
C ALA A 109 8.88 -13.65 2.34
N LYS A 110 7.88 -12.88 1.93
CA LYS A 110 7.39 -12.78 0.54
C LYS A 110 6.83 -11.36 0.32
N LYS A 111 7.04 -10.85 -0.88
CA LYS A 111 6.53 -9.53 -1.29
C LYS A 111 6.06 -9.58 -2.73
N TYR A 112 4.92 -8.95 -2.98
CA TYR A 112 4.46 -8.61 -4.31
C TYR A 112 4.54 -7.09 -4.52
N ASP A 113 4.96 -6.67 -5.72
CA ASP A 113 4.87 -5.30 -6.19
C ASP A 113 3.83 -5.23 -7.32
N LEU A 114 2.92 -4.27 -7.26
CA LEU A 114 2.01 -3.96 -8.36
C LEU A 114 2.58 -2.76 -9.11
N GLU A 115 2.93 -3.00 -10.35
CA GLU A 115 3.52 -2.00 -11.23
C GLU A 115 2.50 -1.59 -12.29
N ALA A 116 2.15 -0.30 -12.34
CA ALA A 116 1.29 0.25 -13.38
C ALA A 116 2.12 0.67 -14.60
N TRP A 117 1.52 0.51 -15.77
CA TRP A 117 2.05 1.07 -17.00
C TRP A 117 1.90 2.58 -17.00
N LEU A 118 2.96 3.32 -17.23
CA LEU A 118 2.97 4.77 -17.37
C LEU A 118 3.37 5.16 -18.80
N PRO A 119 2.40 5.50 -19.68
CA PRO A 119 2.65 5.80 -21.08
C PRO A 119 3.66 6.93 -21.30
N GLY A 120 3.61 7.98 -20.48
CA GLY A 120 4.56 9.10 -20.57
C GLY A 120 5.99 8.72 -20.24
N GLN A 121 6.23 7.58 -19.59
CA GLN A 121 7.57 7.07 -19.24
C GLN A 121 7.94 5.80 -20.05
N ASP A 122 7.00 5.27 -20.86
CA ASP A 122 7.14 4.03 -21.64
C ASP A 122 7.65 2.85 -20.79
N ARG A 123 7.11 2.69 -19.58
CA ARG A 123 7.51 1.62 -18.64
C ARG A 123 6.53 1.38 -17.52
N TYR A 124 6.66 0.20 -16.92
CA TYR A 124 5.98 -0.13 -15.67
C TYR A 124 6.68 0.52 -14.47
N ARG A 125 5.90 1.02 -13.53
CA ARG A 125 6.35 1.64 -12.30
C ARG A 125 5.58 1.12 -11.10
N GLU A 126 6.28 0.78 -10.03
CA GLU A 126 5.68 0.38 -8.77
C GLU A 126 4.75 1.46 -8.22
N LEU A 127 3.47 1.11 -8.03
CA LEU A 127 2.48 1.93 -7.35
C LEU A 127 2.26 1.48 -5.92
N THR A 128 2.04 0.17 -5.73
CA THR A 128 1.71 -0.45 -4.46
C THR A 128 2.51 -1.72 -4.26
N SER A 129 2.55 -2.20 -3.03
CA SER A 129 3.17 -3.48 -2.70
C SER A 129 2.55 -4.08 -1.44
N CYS A 130 2.52 -5.41 -1.34
CA CYS A 130 2.14 -6.12 -0.14
C CYS A 130 3.18 -7.18 0.26
N SER A 131 3.27 -7.42 1.58
CA SER A 131 4.27 -8.32 2.13
C SER A 131 3.73 -9.16 3.28
N ASN A 132 4.21 -10.40 3.36
CA ASN A 132 4.08 -11.24 4.54
C ASN A 132 5.38 -11.18 5.33
N TYR A 133 5.32 -10.67 6.55
CA TYR A 133 6.47 -10.58 7.46
C TYR A 133 6.62 -11.80 8.36
N THR A 134 5.69 -12.76 8.25
CA THR A 134 5.60 -13.86 9.18
C THR A 134 5.64 -13.35 10.63
N ASP A 135 6.47 -13.91 11.49
CA ASP A 135 6.59 -13.56 12.89
C ASP A 135 7.55 -12.37 13.19
N TYR A 136 8.23 -11.84 12.15
CA TYR A 136 9.28 -10.85 12.32
C TYR A 136 8.79 -9.56 13.02
N GLY A 137 7.69 -8.99 12.55
CA GLY A 137 7.09 -7.78 13.14
C GLY A 137 6.51 -8.04 14.53
N ALA A 138 5.77 -9.15 14.65
CA ALA A 138 5.12 -9.54 15.90
C ALA A 138 6.10 -9.86 17.03
N ARG A 139 7.26 -10.47 16.74
CA ARG A 139 8.33 -10.66 17.74
C ARG A 139 8.85 -9.34 18.30
N ARG A 140 9.05 -8.33 17.44
CA ARG A 140 9.51 -6.99 17.85
C ARG A 140 8.44 -6.24 18.63
N GLY A 141 7.18 -6.31 18.20
CA GLY A 141 6.04 -5.73 18.87
C GLY A 141 5.61 -6.50 20.11
N GLN A 142 6.15 -7.72 20.35
CA GLN A 142 5.72 -8.64 21.40
C GLN A 142 4.21 -8.97 21.31
N THR A 143 3.66 -8.94 20.10
CA THR A 143 2.27 -9.26 19.84
C THR A 143 2.12 -10.78 19.67
N ARG A 144 1.21 -11.36 20.41
CA ARG A 144 1.03 -12.82 20.50
C ARG A 144 -0.45 -13.19 20.32
N ILE A 145 -0.67 -14.45 20.04
CA ILE A 145 -2.00 -15.05 19.96
C ILE A 145 -2.17 -16.08 21.09
N ARG A 146 -3.33 -16.09 21.70
CA ARG A 146 -3.78 -17.15 22.61
C ARG A 146 -4.66 -18.12 21.82
N ARG A 147 -4.18 -19.34 21.68
CA ARG A 147 -4.92 -20.42 21.04
C ARG A 147 -6.11 -20.88 21.90
N THR A 148 -7.12 -21.47 21.28
CA THR A 148 -8.23 -22.10 21.99
C THR A 148 -7.77 -23.19 22.97
N SER A 149 -6.61 -23.82 22.70
CA SER A 149 -5.96 -24.74 23.62
C SER A 149 -5.40 -24.11 24.90
N GLY A 150 -5.31 -22.78 24.94
CA GLY A 150 -4.65 -22.01 26.00
C GLY A 150 -3.17 -21.72 25.73
N GLU A 151 -2.57 -22.32 24.69
CA GLU A 151 -1.18 -22.03 24.29
C GLU A 151 -1.04 -20.61 23.80
N VAL A 152 0.13 -19.99 24.06
CA VAL A 152 0.45 -18.64 23.60
C VAL A 152 1.66 -18.71 22.66
N GLU A 153 1.48 -18.21 21.45
CA GLU A 153 2.53 -18.16 20.43
C GLU A 153 2.61 -16.80 19.73
N VAL A 154 3.63 -16.60 18.90
CA VAL A 154 3.77 -15.39 18.10
C VAL A 154 2.89 -15.50 16.85
N LEU A 155 2.11 -14.46 16.57
CA LEU A 155 1.29 -14.40 15.36
C LEU A 155 2.10 -13.89 14.16
N HIS A 156 1.48 -13.89 12.96
CA HIS A 156 2.06 -13.31 11.75
C HIS A 156 1.46 -11.94 11.46
N THR A 157 2.28 -11.07 10.87
CA THR A 157 1.88 -9.74 10.42
C THR A 157 2.10 -9.57 8.93
N LEU A 158 1.17 -8.84 8.31
CA LEU A 158 1.20 -8.54 6.88
C LEU A 158 0.87 -7.07 6.68
N ASN A 159 1.42 -6.50 5.62
CA ASN A 159 1.06 -5.16 5.19
C ASN A 159 0.76 -5.11 3.70
N GLY A 160 0.08 -4.06 3.26
CA GLY A 160 -0.11 -3.73 1.87
C GLY A 160 -0.49 -2.28 1.69
N THR A 161 -0.07 -1.69 0.58
CA THR A 161 -0.45 -0.34 0.23
C THR A 161 -1.74 -0.38 -0.60
N ALA A 162 -2.86 0.04 -0.02
CA ALA A 162 -4.10 0.16 -0.79
C ALA A 162 -3.96 1.23 -1.89
N THR A 163 -3.38 2.38 -1.56
CA THR A 163 -3.06 3.41 -2.56
C THR A 163 -2.00 4.39 -2.06
N ALA A 164 -1.03 4.71 -2.91
CA ALA A 164 -0.13 5.85 -2.78
C ALA A 164 -0.70 6.97 -3.66
N ILE A 165 -1.40 7.93 -3.05
CA ILE A 165 -2.29 8.89 -3.74
C ILE A 165 -1.59 9.58 -4.91
N GLY A 166 -0.40 10.16 -4.72
CA GLY A 166 0.31 10.88 -5.78
C GLY A 166 0.66 10.01 -6.99
N ARG A 167 1.17 8.79 -6.75
CA ARG A 167 1.50 7.85 -7.84
C ARG A 167 0.27 7.36 -8.58
N THR A 168 -0.79 7.04 -7.84
CA THR A 168 -2.06 6.59 -8.41
C THR A 168 -2.70 7.68 -9.27
N LEU A 169 -2.66 8.94 -8.83
CA LEU A 169 -3.11 10.08 -9.64
C LEU A 169 -2.32 10.19 -10.95
N ILE A 170 -0.99 10.05 -10.92
CA ILE A 170 -0.17 10.07 -12.14
C ILE A 170 -0.61 8.93 -13.08
N ALA A 171 -0.79 7.72 -12.56
CA ALA A 171 -1.20 6.58 -13.38
C ALA A 171 -2.59 6.81 -14.02
N ILE A 172 -3.55 7.37 -13.28
CA ILE A 172 -4.87 7.73 -13.82
C ILE A 172 -4.73 8.78 -14.92
N LEU A 173 -3.99 9.85 -14.67
CA LEU A 173 -3.81 10.95 -15.61
C LEU A 173 -3.12 10.49 -16.90
N GLU A 174 -2.04 9.74 -16.81
CA GLU A 174 -1.30 9.26 -17.97
C GLU A 174 -2.09 8.25 -18.81
N ASN A 175 -2.85 7.35 -18.18
CA ASN A 175 -3.60 6.32 -18.90
C ASN A 175 -4.93 6.82 -19.47
N ASN A 176 -5.49 7.91 -18.95
CA ASN A 176 -6.73 8.48 -19.46
C ASN A 176 -6.53 9.65 -20.44
N HIS A 177 -5.32 9.79 -21.02
CA HIS A 177 -5.01 10.79 -22.03
C HIS A 177 -5.45 12.22 -21.66
N LEU A 178 -5.21 12.63 -20.44
CA LEU A 178 -5.40 14.03 -20.04
C LEU A 178 -4.33 14.89 -20.72
N SER A 179 -4.54 15.20 -22.00
CA SER A 179 -3.85 16.28 -22.64
C SER A 179 -4.26 17.56 -21.92
N PHE A 180 -3.39 18.14 -21.12
CA PHE A 180 -3.53 19.52 -20.68
C PHE A 180 -3.31 20.42 -21.88
N CYS A 181 -4.25 20.41 -22.83
CA CYS A 181 -4.36 21.50 -23.77
C CYS A 181 -4.81 22.72 -23.00
N ASN A 182 -4.13 23.81 -23.19
CA ASN A 182 -4.20 25.10 -22.55
C ASN A 182 -5.52 25.85 -22.81
N ASP A 183 -6.68 25.20 -22.68
CA ASP A 183 -8.00 25.82 -22.86
C ASP A 183 -8.94 25.53 -21.68
N THR A 184 -9.11 26.52 -20.92
CA THR A 184 -10.22 27.10 -20.11
C THR A 184 -11.46 26.27 -19.75
N ALA A 185 -11.50 24.96 -19.77
CA ALA A 185 -12.70 24.21 -19.44
C ALA A 185 -12.53 23.19 -18.33
N THR A 186 -12.84 23.61 -17.11
CA THR A 186 -13.02 22.73 -15.92
C THR A 186 -14.02 21.58 -16.15
N THR A 187 -14.83 21.65 -17.18
CA THR A 187 -15.84 20.62 -17.52
C THR A 187 -15.25 19.39 -18.22
N GLU A 188 -14.13 19.54 -18.93
CA GLU A 188 -13.53 18.46 -19.72
C GLU A 188 -12.73 17.45 -18.90
N ILE A 189 -12.17 17.87 -17.76
CA ILE A 189 -11.37 16.98 -16.88
C ILE A 189 -12.17 15.76 -16.45
N TYR A 190 -13.45 15.92 -16.14
CA TYR A 190 -14.31 14.81 -15.71
C TYR A 190 -14.65 13.82 -16.82
N THR A 191 -14.47 14.18 -18.08
CA THR A 191 -14.80 13.34 -19.23
C THR A 191 -13.77 12.22 -19.40
N TYR A 192 -12.55 12.45 -18.91
CA TYR A 192 -11.41 11.51 -19.03
C TYR A 192 -11.18 10.66 -17.78
N LEU A 193 -11.96 10.86 -16.71
CA LEU A 193 -11.87 10.01 -15.54
C LEU A 193 -12.47 8.62 -15.81
N PRO A 194 -11.91 7.54 -15.24
CA PRO A 194 -12.55 6.24 -15.21
C PRO A 194 -14.01 6.34 -14.78
N GLU A 195 -14.88 5.48 -15.34
CA GLU A 195 -16.32 5.55 -15.06
C GLU A 195 -16.63 5.48 -13.56
N SER A 196 -15.86 4.66 -12.84
CA SER A 196 -15.93 4.52 -11.37
C SER A 196 -15.71 5.83 -10.60
N LEU A 197 -14.99 6.81 -11.19
CA LEU A 197 -14.73 8.11 -10.57
C LEU A 197 -15.66 9.22 -11.08
N ARG A 198 -16.37 9.00 -12.21
CA ARG A 198 -17.30 10.01 -12.78
C ARG A 198 -18.52 10.24 -11.88
N GLU A 199 -18.93 9.24 -11.11
CA GLU A 199 -20.05 9.34 -10.18
C GLU A 199 -19.76 10.24 -8.98
N LEU A 200 -18.49 10.55 -8.70
CA LEU A 200 -18.06 11.44 -7.63
C LEU A 200 -18.13 12.92 -7.99
N ARG A 201 -18.73 13.27 -9.14
CA ARG A 201 -18.94 14.69 -9.51
C ARG A 201 -19.67 15.46 -8.42
N PRO A 202 -19.18 16.64 -8.02
CA PRO A 202 -19.99 17.54 -7.24
C PRO A 202 -21.29 17.82 -8.01
N LYS A 203 -22.42 17.50 -7.41
CA LYS A 203 -23.71 17.94 -7.95
C LYS A 203 -23.73 19.46 -7.80
N GLY A 204 -23.59 20.18 -8.91
CA GLY A 204 -23.68 21.63 -8.99
C GLY A 204 -25.03 22.17 -8.56
#